data_6493fb6456b42f422c50eb81aaffdf73
#
_entry.id   6493fb6456b42f422c50eb81aaffdf73
#
_cell.length_a   1.000
_cell.length_b   1.000
_cell.length_c   1.000
_cell.angle_alpha   90.00
_cell.angle_beta   90.00
_cell.angle_gamma   90.00
#
_symmetry.space_group_name_H-M   'P 1'
#
loop_
_entity.id
_entity.type
_entity.pdbx_description
1 polymer ?
#
loop_
_entity_poly.entity_id
_entity_poly.type
_entity_poly.pdbx_seq_one_letter_code
_entity_poly.pdbx_strand_id
1 'polypeptide(L)'
;MSGGTLGATGRGLRILFVSDFFHPNIGGVESHVFELAVNLLARGHTVIVYTHAYEGKDPSRDGKARDAAGNPAHHPPTTPGLSPTPAATTATTATTATTASGTKPTRPQPDATGQTYVGVHEIGSGSRRLKVYYIPRLAVYQSASVPSIYGGFYTLRRVLLEERIDLVHAHQAFSAMANEAIIHARTMNIPTVFTDHSLFGFADPASILMNKALKFSLADVQRVICVSHTSRENTVLRACIPPSRVYVIPNAVDMDRFWVEPREAGPAGERAQRRADDTIVVMSRLVYRKGIDLLLRVLPVLCARHPCVRFVIGGDGPKRKALEEMVRSEGLADRVELTGVVKKDDVREFLAQGSIFLNCSLTEAFCVALVEAAAVGLTVVSTSVGGVPEVLPEDMMILAEEASVAGIIQAVEKALLKVAEKKADPVEARYAAAQRQHEDVVGMYSWQVVASRTERVYFDAVRVARQSSIRERLWRYRLCGKWFGIICVLLAVVDVMLLRAFEAFDALRAVSRRQLVRCSSHRT
;
A
#
# COMPACT_ATOMS: atom_id res chain seq x y z
N MET A 1 -24.81 -2.58 19.63
CA MET A 1 -25.18 -1.40 20.42
C MET A 1 -24.49 -0.19 19.89
N SER A 2 -25.27 0.75 19.45
CA SER A 2 -24.98 2.00 18.80
C SER A 2 -24.15 2.97 19.65
N GLY A 3 -23.39 3.82 19.02
CA GLY A 3 -22.89 5.03 19.61
C GLY A 3 -21.45 5.35 19.23
N GLY A 4 -21.26 5.78 17.97
CA GLY A 4 -20.03 6.48 17.61
C GLY A 4 -19.93 7.77 18.43
N THR A 5 -18.98 7.87 19.32
CA THR A 5 -18.62 9.12 19.99
C THR A 5 -17.97 10.05 18.97
N LEU A 6 -18.83 10.87 18.31
CA LEU A 6 -18.36 12.08 17.66
C LEU A 6 -17.58 12.90 18.70
N GLY A 7 -16.38 13.35 18.33
CA GLY A 7 -15.56 14.20 19.20
C GLY A 7 -16.33 15.45 19.67
N ALA A 8 -15.84 16.15 20.68
CA ALA A 8 -16.48 17.25 21.40
C ALA A 8 -17.10 18.37 20.55
N THR A 9 -17.02 18.33 19.22
CA THR A 9 -17.57 19.31 18.27
C THR A 9 -18.71 18.77 17.40
N GLY A 10 -19.06 17.49 17.47
CA GLY A 10 -20.11 16.89 16.63
C GLY A 10 -19.85 16.88 15.10
N ARG A 11 -18.67 17.35 14.66
CA ARG A 11 -18.29 17.51 13.25
C ARG A 11 -17.19 16.51 12.88
N GLY A 12 -17.32 15.88 11.70
CA GLY A 12 -16.26 15.07 11.09
C GLY A 12 -14.99 15.89 10.81
N LEU A 13 -13.82 15.25 10.91
CA LEU A 13 -12.53 15.87 10.59
C LEU A 13 -12.32 15.97 9.07
N ARG A 14 -11.57 16.97 8.63
CA ARG A 14 -11.02 17.09 7.28
C ARG A 14 -9.59 16.56 7.29
N ILE A 15 -9.34 15.45 6.64
CA ILE A 15 -8.10 14.67 6.75
C ILE A 15 -7.40 14.67 5.39
N LEU A 16 -6.09 14.99 5.38
CA LEU A 16 -5.24 14.83 4.22
C LEU A 16 -4.41 13.56 4.36
N PHE A 17 -4.64 12.59 3.49
CA PHE A 17 -3.78 11.42 3.35
C PHE A 17 -2.62 11.75 2.42
N VAL A 18 -1.40 11.44 2.83
CA VAL A 18 -0.20 11.70 2.04
C VAL A 18 0.61 10.43 1.87
N SER A 19 0.84 10.04 0.62
CA SER A 19 1.68 8.89 0.26
C SER A 19 2.18 9.02 -1.17
N ASP A 20 3.41 8.56 -1.44
CA ASP A 20 3.87 8.29 -2.82
C ASP A 20 3.19 7.02 -3.39
N PHE A 21 2.64 6.17 -2.52
CA PHE A 21 2.04 4.88 -2.88
C PHE A 21 0.52 5.01 -2.90
N PHE A 22 -0.02 5.26 -4.09
CA PHE A 22 -1.47 5.36 -4.31
C PHE A 22 -1.82 4.96 -5.75
N HIS A 23 -3.13 4.96 -6.07
CA HIS A 23 -3.64 4.71 -7.41
C HIS A 23 -2.96 5.63 -8.47
N PRO A 24 -2.64 5.15 -9.70
CA PRO A 24 -3.09 3.92 -10.35
C PRO A 24 -2.29 2.65 -9.99
N ASN A 25 -1.23 2.76 -9.20
CA ASN A 25 -0.46 1.59 -8.78
C ASN A 25 -1.29 0.64 -7.90
N ILE A 26 -0.98 -0.65 -7.98
CA ILE A 26 -1.63 -1.71 -7.22
C ILE A 26 -0.63 -2.30 -6.23
N GLY A 27 -0.98 -2.26 -4.94
CA GLY A 27 -0.16 -2.80 -3.86
C GLY A 27 -0.90 -2.79 -2.53
N GLY A 28 -0.29 -3.38 -1.50
CA GLY A 28 -0.91 -3.47 -0.18
C GLY A 28 -1.11 -2.11 0.49
N VAL A 29 -0.16 -1.18 0.33
CA VAL A 29 -0.24 0.18 0.89
C VAL A 29 -1.29 0.98 0.14
N GLU A 30 -1.28 0.94 -1.19
CA GLU A 30 -2.24 1.63 -2.06
C GLU A 30 -3.68 1.22 -1.75
N SER A 31 -3.91 -0.09 -1.61
CA SER A 31 -5.22 -0.63 -1.23
C SER A 31 -5.60 -0.20 0.19
N HIS A 32 -4.67 -0.23 1.14
CA HIS A 32 -4.93 0.20 2.52
C HIS A 32 -5.33 1.67 2.58
N VAL A 33 -4.58 2.56 1.92
CA VAL A 33 -4.88 4.01 1.90
C VAL A 33 -6.26 4.27 1.30
N PHE A 34 -6.61 3.59 0.21
CA PHE A 34 -7.92 3.74 -0.44
C PHE A 34 -9.07 3.25 0.46
N GLU A 35 -9.00 2.02 0.95
CA GLU A 35 -10.07 1.41 1.75
C GLU A 35 -10.26 2.15 3.09
N LEU A 36 -9.17 2.53 3.77
CA LEU A 36 -9.25 3.32 4.98
C LEU A 36 -9.93 4.67 4.72
N ALA A 37 -9.55 5.37 3.64
CA ALA A 37 -10.15 6.65 3.27
C ALA A 37 -11.66 6.52 3.04
N VAL A 38 -12.10 5.51 2.29
CA VAL A 38 -13.52 5.27 2.00
C VAL A 38 -14.31 4.96 3.29
N ASN A 39 -13.76 4.14 4.19
CA ASN A 39 -14.42 3.81 5.44
C ASN A 39 -14.50 5.01 6.40
N LEU A 40 -13.51 5.92 6.37
CA LEU A 40 -13.58 7.18 7.12
C LEU A 40 -14.60 8.16 6.52
N LEU A 41 -14.77 8.20 5.19
CA LEU A 41 -15.85 8.95 4.56
C LEU A 41 -17.22 8.46 5.03
N ALA A 42 -17.42 7.14 5.09
CA ALA A 42 -18.68 6.52 5.58
C ALA A 42 -18.95 6.85 7.06
N ARG A 43 -17.91 7.21 7.84
CA ARG A 43 -18.02 7.66 9.24
C ARG A 43 -18.22 9.18 9.39
N GLY A 44 -18.40 9.91 8.28
CA GLY A 44 -18.70 11.35 8.28
C GLY A 44 -17.48 12.26 8.27
N HIS A 45 -16.27 11.73 8.04
CA HIS A 45 -15.07 12.53 7.79
C HIS A 45 -15.01 12.98 6.32
N THR A 46 -14.24 14.03 6.05
CA THR A 46 -13.81 14.39 4.69
C THR A 46 -12.38 13.89 4.50
N VAL A 47 -12.12 13.06 3.51
CA VAL A 47 -10.77 12.57 3.22
C VAL A 47 -10.34 13.02 1.83
N ILE A 48 -9.12 13.57 1.75
CA ILE A 48 -8.48 14.04 0.54
C ILE A 48 -7.13 13.33 0.45
N VAL A 49 -6.72 12.92 -0.75
CA VAL A 49 -5.43 12.25 -0.97
C VAL A 49 -4.48 13.20 -1.69
N TYR A 50 -3.22 13.22 -1.27
CA TYR A 50 -2.13 13.96 -1.87
C TYR A 50 -1.01 12.99 -2.23
N THR A 51 -0.74 12.83 -3.52
CA THR A 51 0.22 11.86 -4.06
C THR A 51 1.00 12.45 -5.22
N HIS A 52 2.06 11.75 -5.68
CA HIS A 52 2.78 12.19 -6.88
C HIS A 52 1.99 11.87 -8.15
N ALA A 53 2.26 12.65 -9.21
CA ALA A 53 1.69 12.41 -10.53
C ALA A 53 2.29 11.13 -11.16
N TYR A 54 1.46 10.43 -11.92
CA TYR A 54 1.85 9.27 -12.71
C TYR A 54 1.78 9.64 -14.19
N GLU A 55 2.92 9.55 -14.87
CA GLU A 55 2.95 9.60 -16.33
C GLU A 55 2.53 8.22 -16.85
N GLY A 56 1.56 8.19 -17.74
CA GLY A 56 1.21 6.99 -18.48
C GLY A 56 2.46 6.49 -19.21
N LYS A 57 2.70 5.19 -19.20
CA LYS A 57 3.74 4.60 -20.04
C LYS A 57 3.35 4.84 -21.49
N ASP A 58 4.06 5.72 -22.17
CA ASP A 58 3.99 5.85 -23.64
C ASP A 58 4.70 4.63 -24.24
N PRO A 59 3.97 3.71 -24.89
CA PRO A 59 4.60 2.53 -25.51
C PRO A 59 5.66 2.90 -26.55
N SER A 60 5.64 4.12 -27.09
CA SER A 60 6.60 4.60 -28.09
C SER A 60 7.91 5.09 -27.46
N ARG A 61 7.96 5.42 -26.17
CA ARG A 61 9.17 5.84 -25.45
C ARG A 61 9.97 4.70 -24.81
N ASP A 62 9.35 3.56 -24.55
CA ASP A 62 10.03 2.34 -24.08
C ASP A 62 10.75 1.55 -25.20
N GLY A 63 10.86 2.10 -26.42
CA GLY A 63 11.50 1.53 -27.61
C GLY A 63 13.02 1.30 -27.54
N LYS A 64 13.61 1.23 -26.32
CA LYS A 64 14.90 0.56 -26.10
C LYS A 64 14.63 -0.81 -25.50
N ALA A 65 14.17 -1.74 -26.37
CA ALA A 65 14.24 -3.16 -26.09
C ALA A 65 15.70 -3.50 -25.72
N ARG A 66 15.94 -3.77 -24.47
CA ARG A 66 17.16 -4.42 -24.04
C ARG A 66 16.96 -5.91 -24.25
N ASP A 67 17.95 -6.58 -24.84
CA ASP A 67 17.97 -8.03 -24.91
C ASP A 67 17.96 -8.65 -23.48
N ALA A 68 17.76 -9.95 -23.40
CA ALA A 68 17.69 -10.70 -22.14
C ALA A 68 18.97 -10.60 -21.27
N ALA A 69 20.03 -9.95 -21.77
CA ALA A 69 21.31 -9.73 -21.11
C ALA A 69 21.53 -8.25 -20.69
N GLY A 70 20.56 -7.33 -20.97
CA GLY A 70 20.67 -5.92 -20.58
C GLY A 70 21.44 -5.03 -21.54
N ASN A 71 21.85 -5.53 -22.72
CA ASN A 71 22.55 -4.78 -23.76
C ASN A 71 21.56 -4.14 -24.76
N PRO A 72 21.89 -2.97 -25.38
CA PRO A 72 21.07 -2.39 -26.43
C PRO A 72 21.05 -3.30 -27.66
N ALA A 73 19.87 -3.67 -28.13
CA ALA A 73 19.71 -4.51 -29.30
C ALA A 73 20.28 -3.84 -30.56
N HIS A 74 21.22 -4.50 -31.23
CA HIS A 74 21.75 -4.09 -32.52
C HIS A 74 20.70 -4.35 -33.61
N HIS A 75 20.22 -3.29 -34.28
CA HIS A 75 19.51 -3.39 -35.50
C HIS A 75 20.49 -3.56 -36.70
N PRO A 76 20.24 -4.46 -37.65
CA PRO A 76 21.03 -4.52 -38.85
C PRO A 76 20.75 -3.28 -39.76
N PRO A 77 21.72 -2.81 -40.55
CA PRO A 77 21.57 -1.60 -41.34
C PRO A 77 20.56 -1.81 -42.47
N THR A 78 19.53 -0.99 -42.53
CA THR A 78 18.59 -0.90 -43.62
C THR A 78 19.17 -0.04 -44.74
N THR A 79 19.22 -0.59 -45.95
CA THR A 79 19.53 0.07 -47.23
C THR A 79 18.50 1.16 -47.58
N PRO A 80 18.90 2.27 -48.23
CA PRO A 80 18.00 3.37 -48.54
C PRO A 80 17.16 3.10 -49.78
N GLY A 81 15.85 3.15 -49.68
CA GLY A 81 14.88 3.06 -50.74
C GLY A 81 13.89 4.20 -50.72
N LEU A 82 14.03 5.10 -51.68
CA LEU A 82 13.07 6.01 -52.33
C LEU A 82 11.77 6.41 -51.61
N SER A 83 11.68 7.72 -51.40
CA SER A 83 10.49 8.49 -50.96
C SER A 83 9.34 8.46 -51.98
N PRO A 84 8.12 8.67 -51.53
CA PRO A 84 7.20 9.59 -52.18
C PRO A 84 6.69 10.70 -51.27
N THR A 85 6.49 11.84 -51.89
CA THR A 85 6.12 13.18 -51.48
C THR A 85 4.74 13.30 -50.79
N PRO A 86 4.48 14.37 -50.01
CA PRO A 86 3.36 14.46 -49.09
C PRO A 86 2.10 15.04 -49.73
N ALA A 87 0.95 14.56 -49.29
CA ALA A 87 -0.34 15.22 -49.48
C ALA A 87 -0.71 16.05 -48.24
N ALA A 88 -0.94 17.32 -48.49
CA ALA A 88 -1.41 18.29 -47.54
C ALA A 88 -2.84 17.98 -47.08
N THR A 89 -3.10 18.03 -45.76
CA THR A 89 -4.47 18.19 -45.26
C THR A 89 -4.46 19.20 -44.10
N THR A 90 -5.27 20.18 -44.34
CA THR A 90 -5.55 21.42 -43.57
C THR A 90 -5.89 21.19 -42.12
N ALA A 91 -5.25 21.98 -41.25
CA ALA A 91 -5.62 22.17 -39.84
C ALA A 91 -6.86 23.06 -39.76
N THR A 92 -7.90 22.56 -39.09
CA THR A 92 -9.03 23.39 -38.62
C THR A 92 -8.96 23.47 -37.11
N THR A 93 -8.62 24.66 -36.62
CA THR A 93 -8.74 25.06 -35.21
C THR A 93 -10.21 25.15 -34.83
N ALA A 94 -10.64 24.33 -33.89
CA ALA A 94 -11.93 24.50 -33.22
C ALA A 94 -11.68 24.73 -31.72
N THR A 95 -11.83 25.99 -31.31
CA THR A 95 -11.99 26.41 -29.92
C THR A 95 -13.40 26.03 -29.49
N THR A 96 -13.56 25.10 -28.58
CA THR A 96 -14.84 24.83 -27.92
C THR A 96 -14.69 24.98 -26.41
N ALA A 97 -15.32 26.03 -25.92
CA ALA A 97 -15.67 26.17 -24.50
C ALA A 97 -16.69 25.06 -24.17
N THR A 98 -16.33 24.17 -23.25
CA THR A 98 -17.25 23.10 -22.81
C THR A 98 -17.83 23.45 -21.47
N THR A 99 -19.13 23.71 -21.51
CA THR A 99 -20.07 23.76 -20.38
C THR A 99 -20.07 22.41 -19.66
N ALA A 100 -20.13 22.48 -18.32
CA ALA A 100 -20.20 21.33 -17.43
C ALA A 100 -21.45 20.46 -17.72
N SER A 101 -21.23 19.29 -18.28
CA SER A 101 -22.21 18.20 -18.38
C SER A 101 -21.74 17.05 -17.51
N GLY A 102 -22.60 16.62 -16.58
CA GLY A 102 -22.31 15.59 -15.60
C GLY A 102 -22.09 14.23 -16.23
N THR A 103 -20.84 13.82 -16.32
CA THR A 103 -20.43 12.45 -16.62
C THR A 103 -20.12 11.71 -15.32
N LYS A 104 -20.73 10.54 -15.13
CA LYS A 104 -20.45 9.62 -14.02
C LYS A 104 -18.96 9.27 -14.02
N PRO A 105 -18.22 9.44 -12.91
CA PRO A 105 -16.84 9.00 -12.83
C PRO A 105 -16.79 7.48 -12.80
N THR A 106 -16.30 6.88 -13.86
CA THR A 106 -15.88 5.50 -13.90
C THR A 106 -14.61 5.34 -13.08
N ARG A 107 -14.50 4.26 -12.31
CA ARG A 107 -13.26 3.85 -11.62
C ARG A 107 -12.16 3.77 -12.68
N PRO A 108 -11.05 4.54 -12.56
CA PRO A 108 -9.95 4.37 -13.51
C PRO A 108 -9.38 2.98 -13.31
N GLN A 109 -9.48 2.14 -14.33
CA GLN A 109 -8.69 0.92 -14.40
C GLN A 109 -7.24 1.29 -14.68
N PRO A 110 -6.23 0.50 -14.23
CA PRO A 110 -4.85 0.69 -14.66
C PRO A 110 -4.81 0.47 -16.16
N ASP A 111 -4.68 1.58 -16.87
CA ASP A 111 -4.90 1.59 -18.29
C ASP A 111 -3.71 1.08 -19.08
N ALA A 112 -4.01 0.17 -20.02
CA ALA A 112 -3.22 -0.05 -21.22
C ALA A 112 -3.16 1.19 -22.14
N THR A 113 -3.79 2.32 -21.75
CA THR A 113 -4.01 3.50 -22.63
C THR A 113 -3.06 4.67 -22.37
N GLY A 114 -2.03 4.53 -21.52
CA GLY A 114 -1.04 5.60 -21.32
C GLY A 114 -1.59 6.87 -20.66
N GLN A 115 -2.64 6.79 -19.87
CA GLN A 115 -3.25 7.98 -19.26
C GLN A 115 -2.37 8.58 -18.16
N THR A 116 -2.12 9.89 -18.26
CA THR A 116 -1.33 10.67 -17.30
C THR A 116 -2.24 11.21 -16.19
N TYR A 117 -1.89 10.92 -14.92
CA TYR A 117 -2.59 11.47 -13.75
C TYR A 117 -1.82 12.67 -13.21
N VAL A 118 -2.28 13.88 -13.53
CA VAL A 118 -1.72 15.16 -13.06
C VAL A 118 -2.85 16.09 -12.65
N GLY A 119 -2.68 16.82 -11.54
CA GLY A 119 -3.67 17.77 -11.05
C GLY A 119 -4.69 17.15 -10.11
N VAL A 120 -5.92 17.63 -10.12
CA VAL A 120 -6.98 17.18 -9.21
C VAL A 120 -7.93 16.24 -9.92
N HIS A 121 -8.10 15.03 -9.36
CA HIS A 121 -8.98 14.01 -9.87
C HIS A 121 -9.95 13.52 -8.77
N GLU A 122 -11.08 12.98 -9.19
CA GLU A 122 -11.99 12.25 -8.31
C GLU A 122 -11.92 10.76 -8.64
N ILE A 123 -11.65 9.92 -7.64
CA ILE A 123 -11.53 8.46 -7.77
C ILE A 123 -12.64 7.79 -6.98
N GLY A 124 -13.23 6.72 -7.56
CA GLY A 124 -14.35 6.00 -6.97
C GLY A 124 -15.71 6.47 -7.49
N SER A 125 -16.78 5.91 -6.95
CA SER A 125 -18.15 6.18 -7.38
C SER A 125 -19.09 6.35 -6.19
N GLY A 126 -20.15 7.13 -6.34
CA GLY A 126 -21.16 7.36 -5.31
C GLY A 126 -20.57 7.91 -4.00
N SER A 127 -20.92 7.29 -2.87
CA SER A 127 -20.43 7.65 -1.54
C SER A 127 -18.94 7.31 -1.30
N ARG A 128 -18.32 6.53 -2.19
CA ARG A 128 -16.89 6.14 -2.14
C ARG A 128 -15.99 7.05 -2.98
N ARG A 129 -16.40 8.28 -3.26
CA ARG A 129 -15.65 9.23 -4.09
C ARG A 129 -14.60 9.95 -3.27
N LEU A 130 -13.33 9.89 -3.73
CA LEU A 130 -12.17 10.53 -3.13
C LEU A 130 -11.63 11.62 -4.04
N LYS A 131 -11.37 12.80 -3.48
CA LYS A 131 -10.62 13.86 -4.15
C LYS A 131 -9.12 13.61 -3.99
N VAL A 132 -8.40 13.56 -5.11
CA VAL A 132 -6.97 13.23 -5.15
C VAL A 132 -6.21 14.35 -5.85
N TYR A 133 -5.15 14.82 -5.21
CA TYR A 133 -4.18 15.76 -5.76
C TYR A 133 -2.96 15.00 -6.26
N TYR A 134 -2.79 14.94 -7.57
CA TYR A 134 -1.61 14.35 -8.23
C TYR A 134 -0.59 15.44 -8.53
N ILE A 135 0.51 15.46 -7.81
CA ILE A 135 1.52 16.52 -7.85
C ILE A 135 2.72 16.06 -8.68
N PRO A 136 3.16 16.87 -9.68
CA PRO A 136 4.35 16.55 -10.46
C PRO A 136 5.58 16.40 -9.57
N ARG A 137 6.13 15.19 -9.51
CA ARG A 137 7.37 14.83 -8.82
C ARG A 137 8.11 13.75 -9.56
N LEU A 138 9.44 13.77 -9.51
CA LEU A 138 10.26 12.72 -10.10
C LEU A 138 10.23 11.48 -9.19
N ALA A 139 9.63 10.40 -9.66
CA ALA A 139 9.70 9.09 -9.03
C ALA A 139 10.94 8.34 -9.51
N VAL A 140 11.72 7.73 -8.61
CA VAL A 140 13.01 7.11 -8.94
C VAL A 140 13.00 5.60 -8.72
N TYR A 141 12.44 5.13 -7.63
CA TYR A 141 12.46 3.71 -7.29
C TYR A 141 11.13 3.24 -6.72
N GLN A 142 10.51 2.24 -7.36
CA GLN A 142 9.25 1.63 -6.91
C GLN A 142 8.18 2.68 -6.51
N SER A 143 8.01 3.72 -7.32
CA SER A 143 7.07 4.84 -7.10
C SER A 143 7.43 5.82 -5.97
N ALA A 144 8.55 5.64 -5.25
CA ALA A 144 9.01 6.64 -4.29
C ALA A 144 9.57 7.88 -5.00
N SER A 145 9.10 9.06 -4.62
CA SER A 145 9.59 10.33 -5.18
C SER A 145 10.93 10.75 -4.57
N VAL A 146 11.66 11.58 -5.31
CA VAL A 146 12.90 12.19 -4.79
C VAL A 146 12.55 13.17 -3.68
N PRO A 147 13.22 13.12 -2.51
CA PRO A 147 13.06 14.11 -1.48
C PRO A 147 13.40 15.51 -2.01
N SER A 148 12.47 16.45 -1.90
CA SER A 148 12.66 17.85 -2.27
C SER A 148 12.96 18.76 -1.08
N ILE A 149 12.77 18.24 0.12
CA ILE A 149 12.81 18.89 1.43
C ILE A 149 11.84 20.08 1.52
N TYR A 150 12.00 21.11 0.69
CA TYR A 150 11.15 22.31 0.70
C TYR A 150 10.40 22.57 -0.62
N GLY A 151 10.78 21.91 -1.70
CA GLY A 151 10.22 22.17 -3.04
C GLY A 151 8.71 21.93 -3.15
N GLY A 152 8.17 21.03 -2.32
CA GLY A 152 6.74 20.74 -2.25
C GLY A 152 5.95 21.61 -1.25
N PHE A 153 6.63 22.40 -0.40
CA PHE A 153 5.98 23.07 0.73
C PHE A 153 4.89 24.06 0.31
N TYR A 154 5.17 24.91 -0.67
CA TYR A 154 4.19 25.90 -1.14
C TYR A 154 2.91 25.23 -1.66
N THR A 155 3.04 24.18 -2.47
CA THR A 155 1.90 23.43 -3.03
C THR A 155 1.11 22.73 -1.94
N LEU A 156 1.80 22.04 -1.01
CA LEU A 156 1.16 21.37 0.12
C LEU A 156 0.43 22.37 1.01
N ARG A 157 1.08 23.52 1.33
CA ARG A 157 0.46 24.60 2.12
C ARG A 157 -0.85 25.10 1.48
N ARG A 158 -0.84 25.28 0.16
CA ARG A 158 -2.06 25.69 -0.56
C ARG A 158 -3.18 24.66 -0.36
N VAL A 159 -2.91 23.39 -0.57
CA VAL A 159 -3.91 22.32 -0.38
C VAL A 159 -4.41 22.29 1.07
N LEU A 160 -3.51 22.39 2.06
CA LEU A 160 -3.88 22.41 3.48
C LEU A 160 -4.83 23.57 3.83
N LEU A 161 -4.61 24.76 3.24
CA LEU A 161 -5.44 25.95 3.47
C LEU A 161 -6.75 25.89 2.66
N GLU A 162 -6.70 25.58 1.37
CA GLU A 162 -7.86 25.51 0.48
C GLU A 162 -8.86 24.45 0.95
N GLU A 163 -8.37 23.30 1.37
CA GLU A 163 -9.18 22.19 1.87
C GLU A 163 -9.47 22.27 3.38
N ARG A 164 -8.96 23.29 4.08
CA ARG A 164 -9.14 23.49 5.53
C ARG A 164 -8.87 22.22 6.32
N ILE A 165 -7.70 21.64 6.13
CA ILE A 165 -7.31 20.34 6.70
C ILE A 165 -7.14 20.45 8.22
N ASP A 166 -7.82 19.58 8.96
CA ASP A 166 -7.74 19.48 10.41
C ASP A 166 -6.60 18.53 10.87
N LEU A 167 -6.21 17.55 10.03
CA LEU A 167 -5.21 16.53 10.35
C LEU A 167 -4.55 15.99 9.07
N VAL A 168 -3.24 15.78 9.11
CA VAL A 168 -2.49 15.07 8.06
C VAL A 168 -2.18 13.66 8.52
N HIS A 169 -2.55 12.66 7.71
CA HIS A 169 -2.17 11.26 7.90
C HIS A 169 -1.21 10.82 6.79
N ALA A 170 0.03 10.61 7.15
CA ALA A 170 1.09 10.19 6.24
C ALA A 170 1.29 8.67 6.29
N HIS A 171 1.55 8.04 5.14
CA HIS A 171 1.70 6.59 5.03
C HIS A 171 3.03 6.20 4.43
N GLN A 172 3.64 5.15 4.98
CA GLN A 172 4.82 4.46 4.48
C GLN A 172 6.15 5.22 4.68
N ALA A 173 7.09 4.58 5.37
CA ALA A 173 8.41 5.17 5.68
C ALA A 173 9.22 5.57 4.44
N PHE A 174 9.08 4.85 3.32
CA PHE A 174 9.74 5.17 2.05
C PHE A 174 9.11 6.33 1.26
N SER A 175 7.95 6.82 1.67
CA SER A 175 7.32 7.96 1.01
C SER A 175 8.02 9.26 1.39
N ALA A 176 8.71 9.87 0.42
CA ALA A 176 9.33 11.18 0.61
C ALA A 176 8.28 12.25 0.85
N MET A 177 7.17 12.21 0.09
CA MET A 177 6.05 13.13 0.26
C MET A 177 5.42 13.02 1.65
N ALA A 178 5.25 11.80 2.19
CA ALA A 178 4.73 11.58 3.52
C ALA A 178 5.64 12.18 4.61
N ASN A 179 6.95 11.94 4.51
CA ASN A 179 7.93 12.47 5.45
C ASN A 179 8.00 14.00 5.41
N GLU A 180 8.00 14.63 4.23
CA GLU A 180 7.96 16.07 4.06
C GLU A 180 6.65 16.68 4.58
N ALA A 181 5.51 16.04 4.27
CA ALA A 181 4.21 16.52 4.70
C ALA A 181 4.06 16.58 6.23
N ILE A 182 4.63 15.63 6.95
CA ILE A 182 4.67 15.66 8.43
C ILE A 182 5.38 16.93 8.91
N ILE A 183 6.56 17.25 8.36
CA ILE A 183 7.38 18.39 8.80
C ILE A 183 6.63 19.70 8.52
N HIS A 184 6.14 19.87 7.29
CA HIS A 184 5.45 21.09 6.86
C HIS A 184 4.09 21.29 7.56
N ALA A 185 3.29 20.23 7.71
CA ALA A 185 2.03 20.30 8.46
C ALA A 185 2.27 20.70 9.91
N ARG A 186 3.31 20.16 10.55
CA ARG A 186 3.69 20.55 11.91
C ARG A 186 4.15 22.00 12.00
N THR A 187 4.84 22.52 11.00
CA THR A 187 5.21 23.93 10.93
C THR A 187 3.98 24.83 10.84
N MET A 188 2.93 24.40 10.15
CA MET A 188 1.62 25.06 10.11
C MET A 188 0.74 24.74 11.34
N ASN A 189 1.28 24.06 12.35
CA ASN A 189 0.57 23.64 13.57
C ASN A 189 -0.61 22.70 13.33
N ILE A 190 -0.62 21.97 12.20
CA ILE A 190 -1.61 20.94 11.91
C ILE A 190 -1.18 19.62 12.55
N PRO A 191 -2.07 18.90 13.26
CA PRO A 191 -1.79 17.57 13.82
C PRO A 191 -1.40 16.58 12.74
N THR A 192 -0.46 15.67 13.09
CA THR A 192 -0.01 14.63 12.16
C THR A 192 -0.10 13.24 12.78
N VAL A 193 -0.51 12.28 11.97
CA VAL A 193 -0.46 10.84 12.24
C VAL A 193 0.37 10.18 11.14
N PHE A 194 1.10 9.13 11.49
CA PHE A 194 1.89 8.35 10.53
C PHE A 194 1.58 6.87 10.66
N THR A 195 1.33 6.18 9.54
CA THR A 195 1.22 4.71 9.52
C THR A 195 2.44 4.08 8.86
N ASP A 196 3.16 3.22 9.61
CA ASP A 196 4.26 2.42 9.11
C ASP A 196 3.78 1.05 8.65
N HIS A 197 3.99 0.75 7.37
CA HIS A 197 3.63 -0.52 6.72
C HIS A 197 4.82 -1.45 6.50
N SER A 198 6.00 -1.11 7.03
CA SER A 198 7.25 -1.76 6.66
C SER A 198 8.11 -2.17 7.85
N LEU A 199 8.88 -3.23 7.64
CA LEU A 199 9.98 -3.63 8.51
C LEU A 199 11.32 -3.34 7.81
N PHE A 200 12.26 -2.73 8.54
CA PHE A 200 13.59 -2.42 8.04
C PHE A 200 14.67 -2.92 8.97
N GLY A 201 15.82 -3.21 8.36
CA GLY A 201 17.05 -3.48 9.08
C GLY A 201 17.67 -2.23 9.71
N PHE A 202 18.81 -2.44 10.36
CA PHE A 202 19.57 -1.40 11.04
C PHE A 202 21.02 -1.25 10.50
N ALA A 203 21.51 -2.22 9.74
CA ALA A 203 22.93 -2.37 9.44
C ALA A 203 23.33 -1.96 8.02
N ASP A 204 22.42 -2.03 7.05
CA ASP A 204 22.75 -1.65 5.68
C ASP A 204 22.68 -0.13 5.47
N PRO A 205 23.48 0.45 4.54
CA PRO A 205 23.55 1.90 4.34
C PRO A 205 22.22 2.57 4.00
N ALA A 206 21.35 1.89 3.23
CA ALA A 206 20.05 2.41 2.86
C ALA A 206 19.11 2.47 4.08
N SER A 207 19.12 1.43 4.92
CA SER A 207 18.38 1.41 6.18
C SER A 207 18.88 2.48 7.16
N ILE A 208 20.20 2.71 7.26
CA ILE A 208 20.76 3.75 8.13
C ILE A 208 20.26 5.13 7.69
N LEU A 209 20.30 5.46 6.38
CA LEU A 209 19.82 6.73 5.87
C LEU A 209 18.32 6.90 6.10
N MET A 210 17.53 5.86 5.80
CA MET A 210 16.10 5.86 6.00
C MET A 210 15.72 6.01 7.48
N ASN A 211 16.43 5.35 8.38
CA ASN A 211 16.22 5.47 9.82
C ASN A 211 16.49 6.90 10.32
N LYS A 212 17.47 7.62 9.75
CA LYS A 212 17.70 9.03 10.05
C LYS A 212 16.56 9.92 9.53
N ALA A 213 16.11 9.69 8.30
CA ALA A 213 14.97 10.43 7.74
C ALA A 213 13.72 10.21 8.59
N LEU A 214 13.41 8.96 8.93
CA LEU A 214 12.28 8.60 9.77
C LEU A 214 12.38 9.22 11.19
N LYS A 215 13.59 9.20 11.78
CA LYS A 215 13.84 9.84 13.08
C LYS A 215 13.55 11.33 13.06
N PHE A 216 13.89 12.03 11.97
CA PHE A 216 13.61 13.45 11.79
C PHE A 216 12.11 13.70 11.60
N SER A 217 11.46 13.04 10.65
CA SER A 217 10.05 13.26 10.35
C SER A 217 9.14 12.91 11.51
N LEU A 218 9.42 11.81 12.24
CA LEU A 218 8.59 11.35 13.36
C LEU A 218 8.92 12.00 14.71
N ALA A 219 9.99 12.81 14.83
CA ALA A 219 10.35 13.48 16.09
C ALA A 219 9.20 14.30 16.67
N ASP A 220 8.46 15.02 15.82
CA ASP A 220 7.33 15.87 16.24
C ASP A 220 5.94 15.34 15.79
N VAL A 221 5.85 14.09 15.31
CA VAL A 221 4.56 13.45 15.00
C VAL A 221 3.76 13.24 16.29
N GLN A 222 2.44 13.45 16.24
CA GLN A 222 1.61 13.27 17.43
C GLN A 222 1.39 11.80 17.74
N ARG A 223 1.02 11.01 16.73
CA ARG A 223 0.75 9.58 16.89
C ARG A 223 1.27 8.80 15.69
N VAL A 224 1.66 7.57 15.97
CA VAL A 224 2.11 6.60 14.95
C VAL A 224 1.22 5.37 15.04
N ILE A 225 0.89 4.79 13.92
CA ILE A 225 0.18 3.52 13.79
C ILE A 225 1.14 2.52 13.16
N CYS A 226 1.24 1.33 13.72
CA CYS A 226 1.97 0.19 13.17
C CYS A 226 1.02 -0.99 12.99
N VAL A 227 1.30 -1.85 12.01
CA VAL A 227 0.40 -2.93 11.60
C VAL A 227 0.53 -4.21 12.45
N SER A 228 1.57 -4.29 13.30
CA SER A 228 1.83 -5.40 14.24
C SER A 228 2.66 -4.89 15.42
N HIS A 229 2.74 -5.69 16.50
CA HIS A 229 3.61 -5.37 17.65
C HIS A 229 5.09 -5.38 17.26
N THR A 230 5.50 -6.34 16.44
CA THR A 230 6.86 -6.38 15.87
C THR A 230 7.17 -5.12 15.04
N SER A 231 6.23 -4.64 14.22
CA SER A 231 6.39 -3.39 13.48
C SER A 231 6.48 -2.18 14.42
N ARG A 232 5.70 -2.18 15.51
CA ARG A 232 5.75 -1.14 16.56
C ARG A 232 7.13 -1.06 17.19
N GLU A 233 7.69 -2.19 17.64
CA GLU A 233 9.04 -2.24 18.23
C GLU A 233 10.09 -1.75 17.23
N ASN A 234 10.04 -2.21 15.99
CA ASN A 234 10.93 -1.79 14.92
C ASN A 234 10.87 -0.27 14.71
N THR A 235 9.68 0.32 14.63
CA THR A 235 9.48 1.76 14.42
C THR A 235 9.93 2.59 15.63
N VAL A 236 9.65 2.14 16.86
CA VAL A 236 10.11 2.77 18.11
C VAL A 236 11.65 2.86 18.13
N LEU A 237 12.33 1.75 17.81
CA LEU A 237 13.79 1.70 17.80
C LEU A 237 14.39 2.57 16.69
N ARG A 238 13.84 2.51 15.48
CA ARG A 238 14.34 3.25 14.30
C ARG A 238 14.16 4.76 14.43
N ALA A 239 12.96 5.19 14.82
CA ALA A 239 12.63 6.60 14.96
C ALA A 239 13.01 7.19 16.31
N CYS A 240 13.38 6.36 17.30
CA CYS A 240 13.67 6.76 18.68
C CYS A 240 12.51 7.57 19.30
N ILE A 241 11.28 7.12 19.08
CA ILE A 241 10.07 7.75 19.63
C ILE A 241 9.54 6.99 20.85
N PRO A 242 8.85 7.67 21.78
CA PRO A 242 8.27 6.99 22.93
C PRO A 242 7.22 5.94 22.51
N PRO A 243 7.25 4.71 23.07
CA PRO A 243 6.27 3.66 22.77
C PRO A 243 4.81 4.10 23.02
N SER A 244 4.59 5.03 23.94
CA SER A 244 3.26 5.59 24.26
C SER A 244 2.63 6.41 23.11
N ARG A 245 3.40 6.79 22.10
CA ARG A 245 2.89 7.45 20.89
C ARG A 245 2.48 6.48 19.81
N VAL A 246 2.80 5.18 19.95
CA VAL A 246 2.66 4.19 18.87
C VAL A 246 1.51 3.23 19.20
N TYR A 247 0.51 3.22 18.33
CA TYR A 247 -0.64 2.33 18.36
C TYR A 247 -0.42 1.15 17.42
N VAL A 248 -0.96 -0.01 17.77
CA VAL A 248 -1.01 -1.17 16.85
C VAL A 248 -2.42 -1.29 16.32
N ILE A 249 -2.57 -1.10 15.02
CA ILE A 249 -3.82 -1.29 14.28
C ILE A 249 -3.48 -2.14 13.05
N PRO A 250 -3.90 -3.41 12.99
CA PRO A 250 -3.59 -4.30 11.88
C PRO A 250 -4.24 -3.84 10.59
N ASN A 251 -3.75 -4.35 9.46
CA ASN A 251 -4.42 -4.16 8.19
C ASN A 251 -5.76 -4.89 8.20
N ALA A 252 -6.70 -4.39 7.39
CA ALA A 252 -7.98 -5.05 7.17
C ALA A 252 -8.10 -5.58 5.73
N VAL A 253 -9.05 -6.47 5.54
CA VAL A 253 -9.44 -7.04 4.25
C VAL A 253 -10.90 -6.69 4.00
N ASP A 254 -11.25 -6.50 2.73
CA ASP A 254 -12.65 -6.34 2.30
C ASP A 254 -13.31 -7.71 2.32
N MET A 255 -13.88 -8.09 3.47
CA MET A 255 -14.40 -9.42 3.73
C MET A 255 -15.60 -9.78 2.84
N ASP A 256 -16.36 -8.81 2.35
CA ASP A 256 -17.45 -9.04 1.41
C ASP A 256 -16.99 -9.69 0.10
N ARG A 257 -15.68 -9.62 -0.19
CA ARG A 257 -15.06 -10.24 -1.37
C ARG A 257 -14.59 -11.67 -1.12
N PHE A 258 -14.47 -12.11 0.13
CA PHE A 258 -13.86 -13.39 0.53
C PHE A 258 -14.87 -14.26 1.27
N TRP A 259 -16.00 -14.56 0.63
CA TRP A 259 -16.98 -15.49 1.22
C TRP A 259 -16.61 -16.95 0.94
N VAL A 260 -17.08 -17.84 1.79
CA VAL A 260 -16.98 -19.29 1.60
C VAL A 260 -18.20 -19.78 0.85
N GLU A 261 -18.00 -20.42 -0.31
CA GLU A 261 -19.12 -21.02 -1.05
C GLU A 261 -19.41 -22.44 -0.57
N PRO A 262 -20.70 -22.82 -0.46
CA PRO A 262 -21.08 -24.23 -0.32
C PRO A 262 -20.59 -24.98 -1.57
N ARG A 263 -19.77 -26.00 -1.39
CA ARG A 263 -19.36 -26.85 -2.49
C ARG A 263 -20.45 -27.88 -2.71
N GLU A 264 -21.19 -27.76 -3.82
CA GLU A 264 -22.28 -28.66 -4.16
C GLU A 264 -21.80 -30.12 -4.24
N ALA A 265 -22.57 -31.02 -3.61
CA ALA A 265 -22.40 -32.45 -3.71
C ALA A 265 -22.87 -32.93 -5.10
N GLY A 266 -21.91 -33.07 -6.04
CA GLY A 266 -22.16 -33.58 -7.37
C GLY A 266 -20.87 -34.01 -8.07
N PRO A 267 -20.94 -34.77 -9.17
CA PRO A 267 -19.74 -35.30 -9.84
C PRO A 267 -18.73 -34.24 -10.27
N ALA A 268 -19.20 -33.03 -10.60
CA ALA A 268 -18.35 -31.89 -10.90
C ALA A 268 -17.79 -31.24 -9.61
N GLY A 269 -18.62 -31.12 -8.57
CA GLY A 269 -18.23 -30.61 -7.25
C GLY A 269 -17.22 -31.52 -6.55
N GLU A 270 -17.42 -32.85 -6.60
CA GLU A 270 -16.46 -33.81 -6.04
C GLU A 270 -15.09 -33.79 -6.75
N ARG A 271 -15.06 -33.61 -8.08
CA ARG A 271 -13.80 -33.48 -8.84
C ARG A 271 -13.08 -32.18 -8.48
N ALA A 272 -13.81 -31.08 -8.37
CA ALA A 272 -13.26 -29.81 -7.93
C ALA A 272 -12.75 -29.91 -6.49
N GLN A 273 -13.51 -30.57 -5.61
CA GLN A 273 -13.11 -30.80 -4.22
C GLN A 273 -11.83 -31.62 -4.10
N ARG A 274 -11.73 -32.78 -4.78
CA ARG A 274 -10.53 -33.63 -4.75
C ARG A 274 -9.31 -32.89 -5.30
N ARG A 275 -9.49 -32.10 -6.36
CA ARG A 275 -8.42 -31.29 -6.94
C ARG A 275 -7.96 -30.20 -5.98
N ALA A 276 -8.89 -29.53 -5.30
CA ALA A 276 -8.59 -28.51 -4.33
C ALA A 276 -7.88 -29.07 -3.08
N ASP A 277 -8.31 -30.25 -2.61
CA ASP A 277 -7.78 -30.85 -1.38
C ASP A 277 -6.29 -31.22 -1.47
N ASP A 278 -5.77 -31.47 -2.67
CA ASP A 278 -4.35 -31.77 -2.92
C ASP A 278 -3.58 -30.58 -3.52
N THR A 279 -4.17 -29.39 -3.48
CA THR A 279 -3.58 -28.18 -4.08
C THR A 279 -3.09 -27.22 -3.00
N ILE A 280 -1.81 -26.81 -3.12
CA ILE A 280 -1.18 -25.78 -2.31
C ILE A 280 -1.08 -24.51 -3.15
N VAL A 281 -1.64 -23.41 -2.64
CA VAL A 281 -1.63 -22.12 -3.31
C VAL A 281 -0.56 -21.21 -2.71
N VAL A 282 0.22 -20.56 -3.57
CA VAL A 282 1.20 -19.53 -3.20
C VAL A 282 0.83 -18.24 -3.94
N MET A 283 0.73 -17.12 -3.22
CA MET A 283 0.42 -15.83 -3.83
C MET A 283 1.33 -14.75 -3.27
N SER A 284 2.28 -14.27 -4.08
CA SER A 284 3.18 -13.18 -3.68
C SER A 284 3.91 -12.57 -4.87
N ARG A 285 4.54 -11.41 -4.66
CA ARG A 285 5.56 -10.92 -5.61
C ARG A 285 6.74 -11.89 -5.65
N LEU A 286 7.20 -12.27 -6.84
CA LEU A 286 8.29 -13.24 -6.99
C LEU A 286 9.67 -12.57 -6.81
N VAL A 287 9.96 -12.19 -5.55
CA VAL A 287 11.20 -11.51 -5.12
C VAL A 287 11.87 -12.24 -3.97
N TYR A 288 13.16 -11.96 -3.72
CA TYR A 288 13.95 -12.59 -2.66
C TYR A 288 13.27 -12.52 -1.27
N ARG A 289 12.79 -11.34 -0.88
CA ARG A 289 12.17 -11.15 0.45
C ARG A 289 10.91 -11.99 0.68
N LYS A 290 10.26 -12.45 -0.39
CA LYS A 290 9.10 -13.35 -0.33
C LYS A 290 9.50 -14.83 -0.27
N GLY A 291 10.78 -15.11 -0.08
CA GLY A 291 11.30 -16.46 0.13
C GLY A 291 11.23 -17.36 -1.11
N ILE A 292 11.26 -16.78 -2.32
CA ILE A 292 11.19 -17.58 -3.54
C ILE A 292 12.40 -18.52 -3.65
N ASP A 293 13.56 -18.14 -3.11
CA ASP A 293 14.73 -19.03 -3.08
C ASP A 293 14.54 -20.24 -2.14
N LEU A 294 13.73 -20.10 -1.08
CA LEU A 294 13.28 -21.24 -0.27
C LEU A 294 12.28 -22.10 -1.05
N LEU A 295 11.31 -21.45 -1.70
CA LEU A 295 10.29 -22.14 -2.49
C LEU A 295 10.89 -23.00 -3.62
N LEU A 296 11.91 -22.48 -4.33
CA LEU A 296 12.67 -23.22 -5.35
C LEU A 296 13.23 -24.56 -4.85
N ARG A 297 13.60 -24.62 -3.57
CA ARG A 297 14.17 -25.81 -2.93
C ARG A 297 13.10 -26.71 -2.28
N VAL A 298 11.99 -26.12 -1.84
CA VAL A 298 10.88 -26.83 -1.18
C VAL A 298 10.05 -27.62 -2.19
N LEU A 299 9.75 -27.03 -3.35
CA LEU A 299 8.87 -27.59 -4.37
C LEU A 299 9.30 -28.99 -4.86
N PRO A 300 10.56 -29.22 -5.28
CA PRO A 300 10.98 -30.55 -5.73
C PRO A 300 10.85 -31.62 -4.65
N VAL A 301 11.21 -31.27 -3.40
CA VAL A 301 11.16 -32.21 -2.28
C VAL A 301 9.71 -32.60 -1.94
N LEU A 302 8.80 -31.63 -1.85
CA LEU A 302 7.38 -31.90 -1.57
C LEU A 302 6.72 -32.69 -2.71
N CYS A 303 7.02 -32.35 -3.96
CA CYS A 303 6.53 -33.10 -5.10
C CYS A 303 7.05 -34.55 -5.14
N ALA A 304 8.29 -34.78 -4.75
CA ALA A 304 8.84 -36.14 -4.67
C ALA A 304 8.22 -36.97 -3.54
N ARG A 305 8.02 -36.39 -2.35
CA ARG A 305 7.45 -37.06 -1.18
C ARG A 305 5.94 -37.27 -1.27
N HIS A 306 5.21 -36.36 -1.93
CA HIS A 306 3.75 -36.35 -2.01
C HIS A 306 3.29 -36.35 -3.47
N PRO A 307 3.17 -37.51 -4.15
CA PRO A 307 2.85 -37.60 -5.57
C PRO A 307 1.51 -36.96 -5.98
N CYS A 308 0.55 -36.79 -5.07
CA CYS A 308 -0.76 -36.22 -5.34
C CYS A 308 -0.80 -34.69 -5.19
N VAL A 309 0.19 -34.08 -4.51
CA VAL A 309 0.19 -32.64 -4.24
C VAL A 309 0.49 -31.82 -5.51
N ARG A 310 -0.26 -30.78 -5.71
CA ARG A 310 -0.09 -29.78 -6.79
C ARG A 310 0.16 -28.41 -6.20
N PHE A 311 0.81 -27.54 -6.98
CA PHE A 311 1.05 -26.16 -6.61
C PHE A 311 0.48 -25.21 -7.66
N VAL A 312 -0.20 -24.17 -7.20
CA VAL A 312 -0.63 -23.03 -8.03
C VAL A 312 0.02 -21.78 -7.48
N ILE A 313 0.88 -21.15 -8.29
CA ILE A 313 1.70 -20.01 -7.87
C ILE A 313 1.28 -18.78 -8.63
N GLY A 314 0.67 -17.83 -7.92
CA GLY A 314 0.26 -16.52 -8.42
C GLY A 314 1.26 -15.44 -8.07
N GLY A 315 1.54 -14.58 -9.03
CA GLY A 315 2.42 -13.44 -8.88
C GLY A 315 3.45 -13.32 -10.00
N ASP A 316 4.20 -12.22 -9.97
CA ASP A 316 5.28 -11.96 -10.92
C ASP A 316 6.46 -11.27 -10.23
N GLY A 317 7.61 -11.27 -10.88
CA GLY A 317 8.81 -10.63 -10.38
C GLY A 317 10.12 -11.23 -10.94
N PRO A 318 11.26 -10.68 -10.53
CA PRO A 318 12.58 -11.08 -11.04
C PRO A 318 12.91 -12.57 -10.90
N LYS A 319 12.28 -13.25 -9.92
CA LYS A 319 12.51 -14.69 -9.65
C LYS A 319 11.62 -15.62 -10.47
N ARG A 320 10.72 -15.10 -11.33
CA ARG A 320 9.83 -15.92 -12.15
C ARG A 320 10.60 -16.87 -13.05
N LYS A 321 11.61 -16.38 -13.77
CA LYS A 321 12.45 -17.20 -14.66
C LYS A 321 13.13 -18.37 -13.93
N ALA A 322 13.61 -18.14 -12.71
CA ALA A 322 14.22 -19.19 -11.90
C ALA A 322 13.21 -20.27 -11.51
N LEU A 323 11.94 -19.89 -11.23
CA LEU A 323 10.87 -20.87 -10.98
C LEU A 323 10.52 -21.66 -12.23
N GLU A 324 10.38 -21.01 -13.38
CA GLU A 324 10.10 -21.67 -14.66
C GLU A 324 11.20 -22.65 -15.06
N GLU A 325 12.46 -22.28 -14.82
CA GLU A 325 13.61 -23.15 -15.10
C GLU A 325 13.65 -24.36 -14.15
N MET A 326 13.41 -24.16 -12.86
CA MET A 326 13.33 -25.25 -11.88
C MET A 326 12.20 -26.21 -12.21
N VAL A 327 11.00 -25.71 -12.53
CA VAL A 327 9.85 -26.56 -12.92
C VAL A 327 10.19 -27.42 -14.14
N ARG A 328 10.91 -26.87 -15.11
CA ARG A 328 11.34 -27.59 -16.32
C ARG A 328 12.42 -28.63 -16.00
N SER A 329 13.47 -28.24 -15.25
CA SER A 329 14.60 -29.12 -14.95
C SER A 329 14.22 -30.31 -14.07
N GLU A 330 13.28 -30.11 -13.15
CA GLU A 330 12.76 -31.16 -12.25
C GLU A 330 11.57 -31.94 -12.83
N GLY A 331 11.13 -31.61 -14.06
CA GLY A 331 10.00 -32.30 -14.71
C GLY A 331 8.66 -32.11 -14.01
N LEU A 332 8.42 -30.95 -13.39
CA LEU A 332 7.25 -30.69 -12.55
C LEU A 332 6.13 -29.91 -13.28
N ALA A 333 6.16 -29.81 -14.60
CA ALA A 333 5.20 -29.02 -15.38
C ALA A 333 3.72 -29.43 -15.15
N ASP A 334 3.47 -30.71 -14.90
CA ASP A 334 2.11 -31.22 -14.62
C ASP A 334 1.64 -30.98 -13.18
N ARG A 335 2.55 -30.55 -12.31
CA ARG A 335 2.33 -30.42 -10.86
C ARG A 335 2.43 -28.99 -10.33
N VAL A 336 3.15 -28.12 -11.02
CA VAL A 336 3.40 -26.73 -10.62
C VAL A 336 2.92 -25.79 -11.73
N GLU A 337 1.88 -25.03 -11.44
CA GLU A 337 1.30 -24.04 -12.34
C GLU A 337 1.73 -22.63 -11.93
N LEU A 338 2.25 -21.83 -12.88
CA LEU A 338 2.65 -20.44 -12.70
C LEU A 338 1.66 -19.52 -13.42
N THR A 339 0.66 -19.00 -12.71
CA THR A 339 -0.47 -18.25 -13.29
C THR A 339 -0.13 -16.79 -13.65
N GLY A 340 1.00 -16.26 -13.18
CA GLY A 340 1.35 -14.85 -13.34
C GLY A 340 0.61 -13.93 -12.35
N VAL A 341 0.47 -12.66 -12.71
CA VAL A 341 -0.15 -11.64 -11.85
C VAL A 341 -1.63 -11.95 -11.63
N VAL A 342 -2.02 -12.12 -10.38
CA VAL A 342 -3.43 -12.27 -9.99
C VAL A 342 -4.05 -10.89 -9.77
N LYS A 343 -5.13 -10.58 -10.49
CA LYS A 343 -5.85 -9.32 -10.32
C LYS A 343 -6.58 -9.31 -8.97
N LYS A 344 -6.76 -8.12 -8.38
CA LYS A 344 -7.43 -7.96 -7.07
C LYS A 344 -8.82 -8.61 -7.02
N ASP A 345 -9.55 -8.57 -8.12
CA ASP A 345 -10.90 -9.12 -8.20
C ASP A 345 -10.91 -10.66 -8.32
N ASP A 346 -9.83 -11.26 -8.82
CA ASP A 346 -9.68 -12.70 -9.04
C ASP A 346 -9.01 -13.41 -7.84
N VAL A 347 -8.54 -12.67 -6.80
CA VAL A 347 -7.78 -13.24 -5.67
C VAL A 347 -8.57 -14.33 -4.94
N ARG A 348 -9.87 -14.13 -4.70
CA ARG A 348 -10.72 -15.11 -4.03
C ARG A 348 -10.78 -16.43 -4.82
N GLU A 349 -11.06 -16.34 -6.13
CA GLU A 349 -11.16 -17.52 -7.01
C GLU A 349 -9.81 -18.21 -7.15
N PHE A 350 -8.73 -17.44 -7.19
CA PHE A 350 -7.38 -17.97 -7.16
C PHE A 350 -7.09 -18.76 -5.87
N LEU A 351 -7.40 -18.22 -4.70
CA LEU A 351 -7.23 -18.91 -3.42
C LEU A 351 -8.13 -20.13 -3.29
N ALA A 352 -9.37 -20.06 -3.76
CA ALA A 352 -10.34 -21.15 -3.70
C ALA A 352 -9.94 -22.40 -4.52
N GLN A 353 -8.89 -22.34 -5.34
CA GLN A 353 -8.35 -23.49 -6.07
C GLN A 353 -7.61 -24.47 -5.14
N GLY A 354 -7.21 -24.05 -3.94
CA GLY A 354 -6.45 -24.86 -3.00
C GLY A 354 -7.17 -25.18 -1.70
N SER A 355 -6.53 -26.01 -0.90
CA SER A 355 -6.88 -26.31 0.49
C SER A 355 -5.84 -25.78 1.48
N ILE A 356 -4.62 -25.54 1.00
CA ILE A 356 -3.49 -25.01 1.78
C ILE A 356 -2.99 -23.75 1.09
N PHE A 357 -2.76 -22.69 1.88
CA PHE A 357 -2.03 -21.49 1.45
C PHE A 357 -0.63 -21.53 2.07
N LEU A 358 0.40 -21.37 1.25
CA LEU A 358 1.80 -21.37 1.68
C LEU A 358 2.44 -19.99 1.48
N ASN A 359 2.95 -19.41 2.56
CA ASN A 359 3.80 -18.23 2.56
C ASN A 359 5.23 -18.56 3.03
N CYS A 360 6.22 -18.28 2.18
CA CYS A 360 7.64 -18.53 2.47
C CYS A 360 8.43 -17.25 2.80
N SER A 361 7.78 -16.14 3.10
CA SER A 361 8.43 -14.84 3.27
C SER A 361 9.56 -14.86 4.31
N LEU A 362 10.64 -14.11 4.02
CA LEU A 362 11.79 -13.93 4.93
C LEU A 362 11.60 -12.74 5.87
N THR A 363 10.68 -11.84 5.55
CA THR A 363 10.35 -10.67 6.38
C THR A 363 8.98 -10.12 6.00
N GLU A 364 8.14 -9.86 6.99
CA GLU A 364 6.80 -9.30 6.84
C GLU A 364 6.46 -8.39 8.00
N ALA A 365 5.83 -7.26 7.72
CA ALA A 365 5.25 -6.42 8.77
C ALA A 365 3.90 -6.98 9.26
N PHE A 366 3.09 -7.58 8.33
CA PHE A 366 1.77 -8.14 8.64
C PHE A 366 1.41 -9.32 7.73
N CYS A 367 1.49 -9.20 6.42
CA CYS A 367 1.08 -10.18 5.41
C CYS A 367 -0.44 -10.38 5.25
N VAL A 368 -1.07 -9.48 4.50
CA VAL A 368 -2.53 -9.49 4.22
C VAL A 368 -2.99 -10.80 3.56
N ALA A 369 -2.16 -11.41 2.70
CA ALA A 369 -2.50 -12.66 2.01
C ALA A 369 -2.82 -13.85 2.94
N LEU A 370 -2.29 -13.86 4.17
CA LEU A 370 -2.64 -14.86 5.19
C LEU A 370 -4.09 -14.69 5.65
N VAL A 371 -4.52 -13.43 5.84
CA VAL A 371 -5.90 -13.09 6.22
C VAL A 371 -6.88 -13.44 5.09
N GLU A 372 -6.52 -13.10 3.85
CA GLU A 372 -7.31 -13.42 2.65
C GLU A 372 -7.49 -14.94 2.50
N ALA A 373 -6.41 -15.71 2.67
CA ALA A 373 -6.45 -17.17 2.60
C ALA A 373 -7.28 -17.79 3.72
N ALA A 374 -7.13 -17.30 4.95
CA ALA A 374 -7.94 -17.78 6.08
C ALA A 374 -9.42 -17.43 5.90
N ALA A 375 -9.74 -16.25 5.35
CA ALA A 375 -11.11 -15.83 5.07
C ALA A 375 -11.83 -16.71 4.03
N VAL A 376 -11.09 -17.33 3.11
CA VAL A 376 -11.63 -18.31 2.14
C VAL A 376 -11.70 -19.74 2.73
N GLY A 377 -11.23 -19.93 3.97
CA GLY A 377 -11.28 -21.22 4.65
C GLY A 377 -10.09 -22.16 4.39
N LEU A 378 -8.97 -21.64 3.84
CA LEU A 378 -7.77 -22.45 3.62
C LEU A 378 -7.03 -22.73 4.94
N THR A 379 -6.31 -23.86 4.99
CA THR A 379 -5.29 -24.09 6.02
C THR A 379 -4.07 -23.25 5.68
N VAL A 380 -3.69 -22.33 6.57
CA VAL A 380 -2.61 -21.39 6.33
C VAL A 380 -1.29 -21.95 6.87
N VAL A 381 -0.24 -21.93 6.03
CA VAL A 381 1.14 -22.28 6.41
C VAL A 381 2.04 -21.08 6.16
N SER A 382 2.86 -20.70 7.11
CA SER A 382 3.79 -19.57 6.96
C SER A 382 5.09 -19.76 7.72
N THR A 383 6.13 -19.05 7.29
CA THR A 383 7.34 -18.84 8.08
C THR A 383 7.03 -17.95 9.29
N SER A 384 7.68 -18.22 10.43
CA SER A 384 7.56 -17.44 11.68
C SER A 384 8.48 -16.22 11.65
N VAL A 385 8.15 -15.19 10.84
CA VAL A 385 8.99 -14.00 10.63
C VAL A 385 8.24 -12.70 10.86
N GLY A 386 8.90 -11.74 11.49
CA GLY A 386 8.35 -10.40 11.71
C GLY A 386 7.01 -10.41 12.42
N GLY A 387 6.00 -9.75 11.85
CA GLY A 387 4.65 -9.70 12.39
C GLY A 387 3.74 -10.88 12.02
N VAL A 388 4.24 -11.88 11.26
CA VAL A 388 3.43 -13.04 10.84
C VAL A 388 2.81 -13.80 12.00
N PRO A 389 3.52 -14.11 13.10
CA PRO A 389 2.93 -14.84 14.23
C PRO A 389 1.73 -14.13 14.90
N GLU A 390 1.59 -12.82 14.65
CA GLU A 390 0.52 -12.00 15.24
C GLU A 390 -0.74 -11.95 14.36
N VAL A 391 -0.69 -12.51 13.11
CA VAL A 391 -1.75 -12.33 12.11
C VAL A 391 -2.95 -13.22 12.37
N LEU A 392 -2.74 -14.49 12.66
CA LEU A 392 -3.82 -15.47 12.87
C LEU A 392 -3.56 -16.27 14.14
N PRO A 393 -4.62 -16.75 14.82
CA PRO A 393 -4.51 -17.68 15.92
C PRO A 393 -3.82 -18.98 15.51
N GLU A 394 -3.23 -19.71 16.50
CA GLU A 394 -2.48 -20.94 16.29
C GLU A 394 -3.31 -22.08 15.67
N ASP A 395 -4.61 -22.11 15.93
CA ASP A 395 -5.53 -23.08 15.34
C ASP A 395 -5.83 -22.83 13.86
N MET A 396 -5.66 -21.58 13.39
CA MET A 396 -5.88 -21.19 11.98
C MET A 396 -4.61 -21.21 11.14
N MET A 397 -3.41 -21.12 11.76
CA MET A 397 -2.14 -21.03 11.04
C MET A 397 -1.09 -21.99 11.59
N ILE A 398 -0.40 -22.70 10.71
CA ILE A 398 0.75 -23.54 11.04
C ILE A 398 2.03 -22.74 10.71
N LEU A 399 2.81 -22.45 11.74
CA LEU A 399 4.08 -21.76 11.59
C LEU A 399 5.23 -22.75 11.42
N ALA A 400 6.09 -22.52 10.43
CA ALA A 400 7.38 -23.17 10.35
C ALA A 400 8.26 -22.69 11.51
N GLU A 401 8.87 -23.58 12.28
CA GLU A 401 9.72 -23.23 13.41
C GLU A 401 10.90 -22.34 13.00
N GLU A 402 11.42 -22.60 11.79
CA GLU A 402 12.46 -21.82 11.18
C GLU A 402 12.09 -21.41 9.74
N ALA A 403 12.54 -20.25 9.30
CA ALA A 403 12.46 -19.81 7.90
C ALA A 403 13.51 -20.56 7.05
N SER A 404 13.44 -21.90 7.06
CA SER A 404 14.34 -22.82 6.38
C SER A 404 13.55 -23.78 5.50
N VAL A 405 14.25 -24.46 4.57
CA VAL A 405 13.64 -25.47 3.70
C VAL A 405 13.05 -26.61 4.52
N ALA A 406 13.76 -27.08 5.55
CA ALA A 406 13.30 -28.17 6.41
C ALA A 406 12.07 -27.75 7.23
N GLY A 407 12.10 -26.56 7.85
CA GLY A 407 10.97 -26.04 8.63
C GLY A 407 9.71 -25.86 7.80
N ILE A 408 9.83 -25.35 6.56
CA ILE A 408 8.68 -25.19 5.65
C ILE A 408 8.12 -26.55 5.24
N ILE A 409 8.98 -27.52 4.92
CA ILE A 409 8.52 -28.88 4.54
C ILE A 409 7.74 -29.50 5.70
N GLN A 410 8.27 -29.48 6.93
CA GLN A 410 7.59 -29.99 8.11
C GLN A 410 6.23 -29.33 8.35
N ALA A 411 6.16 -27.99 8.22
CA ALA A 411 4.92 -27.25 8.38
C ALA A 411 3.88 -27.60 7.30
N VAL A 412 4.31 -27.78 6.05
CA VAL A 412 3.43 -28.22 4.96
C VAL A 412 2.97 -29.66 5.19
N GLU A 413 3.84 -30.57 5.63
CA GLU A 413 3.47 -31.96 5.95
C GLU A 413 2.43 -32.01 7.08
N LYS A 414 2.59 -31.20 8.14
CA LYS A 414 1.55 -31.03 9.19
C LYS A 414 0.23 -30.53 8.61
N ALA A 415 0.28 -29.58 7.67
CA ALA A 415 -0.94 -29.08 7.02
C ALA A 415 -1.63 -30.11 6.15
N LEU A 416 -0.86 -30.92 5.41
CA LEU A 416 -1.40 -32.02 4.61
C LEU A 416 -2.12 -33.05 5.48
N LEU A 417 -1.56 -33.41 6.65
CA LEU A 417 -2.22 -34.25 7.63
C LEU A 417 -3.53 -33.66 8.13
N LYS A 418 -3.52 -32.39 8.52
CA LYS A 418 -4.73 -31.65 8.97
C LYS A 418 -5.82 -31.60 7.88
N VAL A 419 -5.43 -31.42 6.62
CA VAL A 419 -6.36 -31.44 5.47
C VAL A 419 -6.88 -32.85 5.24
N ALA A 420 -6.03 -33.91 5.35
CA ALA A 420 -6.45 -35.30 5.23
C ALA A 420 -7.44 -35.70 6.32
N GLU A 421 -7.22 -35.27 7.56
CA GLU A 421 -8.18 -35.48 8.67
C GLU A 421 -9.54 -34.84 8.35
N LYS A 422 -9.52 -33.59 7.90
CA LYS A 422 -10.74 -32.86 7.49
C LYS A 422 -11.47 -33.55 6.31
N LYS A 423 -10.79 -34.30 5.45
CA LYS A 423 -11.43 -35.06 4.34
C LYS A 423 -12.36 -36.13 4.85
N ALA A 424 -12.13 -36.68 6.03
CA ALA A 424 -13.00 -37.67 6.64
C ALA A 424 -14.33 -37.10 7.11
N ASP A 425 -14.41 -35.79 7.34
CA ASP A 425 -15.62 -35.12 7.75
C ASP A 425 -16.64 -34.99 6.60
N PRO A 426 -17.94 -35.01 6.89
CA PRO A 426 -19.00 -34.69 5.91
C PRO A 426 -18.79 -33.30 5.27
N VAL A 427 -19.22 -33.14 4.02
CA VAL A 427 -19.05 -31.87 3.27
C VAL A 427 -19.66 -30.69 4.04
N GLU A 428 -20.83 -30.90 4.64
CA GLU A 428 -21.55 -29.90 5.44
C GLU A 428 -20.74 -29.47 6.67
N ALA A 429 -20.08 -30.41 7.34
CA ALA A 429 -19.24 -30.11 8.51
C ALA A 429 -17.99 -29.33 8.12
N ARG A 430 -17.37 -29.67 6.98
CA ARG A 430 -16.21 -28.93 6.43
C ARG A 430 -16.60 -27.51 6.03
N TYR A 431 -17.76 -27.35 5.37
CA TYR A 431 -18.30 -26.05 5.02
C TYR A 431 -18.58 -25.21 6.28
N ALA A 432 -19.27 -25.78 7.27
CA ALA A 432 -19.56 -25.09 8.53
C ALA A 432 -18.29 -24.69 9.29
N ALA A 433 -17.22 -25.49 9.22
CA ALA A 433 -15.93 -25.14 9.81
C ALA A 433 -15.25 -23.97 9.07
N ALA A 434 -15.26 -23.97 7.72
CA ALA A 434 -14.73 -22.88 6.91
C ALA A 434 -15.54 -21.58 7.10
N GLN A 435 -16.86 -21.70 7.24
CA GLN A 435 -17.74 -20.57 7.52
C GLN A 435 -17.44 -19.95 8.89
N ARG A 436 -17.26 -20.72 9.95
CA ARG A 436 -16.83 -20.24 11.26
C ARG A 436 -15.47 -19.55 11.20
N GLN A 437 -14.49 -20.16 10.52
CA GLN A 437 -13.18 -19.55 10.32
C GLN A 437 -13.30 -18.18 9.61
N HIS A 438 -14.16 -18.07 8.60
CA HIS A 438 -14.44 -16.80 7.92
C HIS A 438 -15.02 -15.75 8.89
N GLU A 439 -16.03 -16.12 9.67
CA GLU A 439 -16.69 -15.22 10.65
C GLU A 439 -15.71 -14.70 11.70
N ASP A 440 -14.82 -15.56 12.19
CA ASP A 440 -13.76 -15.18 13.14
C ASP A 440 -12.78 -14.19 12.52
N VAL A 441 -12.35 -14.41 11.27
CA VAL A 441 -11.46 -13.51 10.53
C VAL A 441 -12.14 -12.16 10.26
N VAL A 442 -13.43 -12.15 9.89
CA VAL A 442 -14.24 -10.91 9.74
C VAL A 442 -14.27 -10.12 11.04
N GLY A 443 -14.46 -10.80 12.18
CA GLY A 443 -14.44 -10.15 13.50
C GLY A 443 -13.12 -9.48 13.85
N MET A 444 -11.99 -10.07 13.41
CA MET A 444 -10.64 -9.54 13.68
C MET A 444 -10.22 -8.40 12.72
N TYR A 445 -10.57 -8.49 11.42
CA TYR A 445 -9.93 -7.72 10.36
C TYR A 445 -10.89 -6.93 9.46
N SER A 446 -12.05 -6.51 9.97
CA SER A 446 -12.98 -5.66 9.23
C SER A 446 -12.52 -4.21 9.13
N TRP A 447 -12.78 -3.58 8.00
CA TRP A 447 -12.48 -2.16 7.78
C TRP A 447 -13.21 -1.23 8.74
N GLN A 448 -14.41 -1.60 9.20
CA GLN A 448 -15.18 -0.86 10.18
C GLN A 448 -14.44 -0.76 11.52
N VAL A 449 -13.84 -1.87 11.97
CA VAL A 449 -13.04 -1.91 13.21
C VAL A 449 -11.77 -1.08 13.05
N VAL A 450 -11.04 -1.26 11.93
CA VAL A 450 -9.81 -0.51 11.66
C VAL A 450 -10.06 0.99 11.57
N ALA A 451 -11.08 1.43 10.81
CA ALA A 451 -11.45 2.84 10.71
C ALA A 451 -11.85 3.44 12.06
N SER A 452 -12.64 2.71 12.88
CA SER A 452 -13.03 3.14 14.23
C SER A 452 -11.81 3.31 15.16
N ARG A 453 -10.86 2.37 15.13
CA ARG A 453 -9.62 2.47 15.92
C ARG A 453 -8.75 3.63 15.46
N THR A 454 -8.63 3.84 14.15
CA THR A 454 -7.87 4.94 13.54
C THR A 454 -8.48 6.29 13.88
N GLU A 455 -9.81 6.41 13.86
CA GLU A 455 -10.54 7.62 14.26
C GLU A 455 -10.21 8.02 15.72
N ARG A 456 -10.14 7.07 16.65
CA ARG A 456 -9.72 7.35 18.05
C ARG A 456 -8.30 7.92 18.11
N VAL A 457 -7.38 7.40 17.29
CA VAL A 457 -6.01 7.92 17.19
C VAL A 457 -6.02 9.35 16.65
N TYR A 458 -6.89 9.69 15.69
CA TYR A 458 -7.00 11.05 15.18
C TYR A 458 -7.46 12.04 16.25
N PHE A 459 -8.51 11.72 16.98
CA PHE A 459 -8.99 12.60 18.06
C PHE A 459 -7.94 12.78 19.16
N ASP A 460 -7.20 11.73 19.49
CA ASP A 460 -6.09 11.82 20.44
C ASP A 460 -4.94 12.67 19.89
N ALA A 461 -4.58 12.54 18.60
CA ALA A 461 -3.57 13.37 17.95
C ALA A 461 -3.95 14.85 17.94
N VAL A 462 -5.20 15.19 17.62
CA VAL A 462 -5.73 16.56 17.64
C VAL A 462 -5.69 17.14 19.07
N ARG A 463 -6.08 16.36 20.07
CA ARG A 463 -6.05 16.77 21.48
C ARG A 463 -4.63 17.12 21.93
N VAL A 464 -3.66 16.27 21.64
CA VAL A 464 -2.26 16.45 22.06
C VAL A 464 -1.57 17.59 21.30
N ALA A 465 -1.90 17.79 20.02
CA ALA A 465 -1.31 18.87 19.23
C ALA A 465 -1.60 20.27 19.80
N ARG A 466 -2.78 20.47 20.37
CA ARG A 466 -3.18 21.73 21.00
C ARG A 466 -2.34 22.12 22.20
N GLN A 467 -1.63 21.17 22.81
CA GLN A 467 -0.84 21.34 24.02
C GLN A 467 0.66 21.55 23.75
N SER A 468 1.14 21.40 22.49
CA SER A 468 2.58 21.46 22.23
C SER A 468 3.06 22.84 21.86
N SER A 469 4.08 23.35 22.59
CA SER A 469 4.75 24.61 22.31
C SER A 469 5.84 24.47 21.25
N ILE A 470 6.22 25.58 20.60
CA ILE A 470 7.33 25.61 19.62
C ILE A 470 8.66 25.19 20.27
N ARG A 471 8.90 25.53 21.53
CA ARG A 471 10.10 25.14 22.27
C ARG A 471 10.20 23.63 22.43
N GLU A 472 9.10 22.96 22.78
CA GLU A 472 9.03 21.51 22.86
C GLU A 472 9.26 20.82 21.52
N ARG A 473 8.75 21.41 20.44
CA ARG A 473 8.97 20.91 19.07
C ARG A 473 10.45 20.96 18.70
N LEU A 474 11.11 22.10 18.88
CA LEU A 474 12.54 22.26 18.61
C LEU A 474 13.39 21.34 19.50
N TRP A 475 12.98 21.16 20.76
CA TRP A 475 13.63 20.22 21.66
C TRP A 475 13.56 18.75 21.17
N ARG A 476 12.40 18.32 20.68
CA ARG A 476 12.24 16.98 20.09
C ARG A 476 13.17 16.79 18.89
N TYR A 477 13.30 17.77 18.00
CA TYR A 477 14.27 17.72 16.90
C TYR A 477 15.72 17.66 17.43
N ARG A 478 16.03 18.41 18.49
CA ARG A 478 17.37 18.39 19.11
C ARG A 478 17.74 17.00 19.64
N LEU A 479 16.78 16.22 20.11
CA LEU A 479 16.99 14.85 20.60
C LEU A 479 17.25 13.82 19.48
N CYS A 480 17.16 14.17 18.19
CA CYS A 480 17.47 13.27 17.09
C CYS A 480 18.94 12.84 17.03
N GLY A 481 19.83 13.47 17.78
CA GLY A 481 21.23 13.10 17.93
C GLY A 481 22.13 14.31 18.15
N LYS A 482 23.40 14.07 18.53
CA LYS A 482 24.32 15.15 18.90
C LYS A 482 24.49 16.19 17.79
N TRP A 483 24.91 15.77 16.61
CA TRP A 483 25.08 16.63 15.43
C TRP A 483 23.85 16.65 14.53
N PHE A 484 23.26 15.48 14.29
CA PHE A 484 22.07 15.34 13.47
C PHE A 484 20.88 16.12 14.03
N GLY A 485 20.71 16.16 15.36
CA GLY A 485 19.65 16.96 15.99
C GLY A 485 19.80 18.46 15.77
N ILE A 486 21.04 18.99 15.65
CA ILE A 486 21.27 20.39 15.28
C ILE A 486 20.80 20.63 13.85
N ILE A 487 21.16 19.74 12.92
CA ILE A 487 20.69 19.82 11.53
C ILE A 487 19.16 19.78 11.47
N CYS A 488 18.52 18.89 12.20
CA CYS A 488 17.05 18.80 12.26
C CYS A 488 16.41 20.11 12.76
N VAL A 489 16.99 20.75 13.79
CA VAL A 489 16.54 22.06 14.28
C VAL A 489 16.70 23.15 13.22
N LEU A 490 17.85 23.21 12.54
CA LEU A 490 18.09 24.17 11.47
C LEU A 490 17.11 23.99 10.32
N LEU A 491 16.85 22.76 9.89
CA LEU A 491 15.86 22.45 8.87
C LEU A 491 14.45 22.90 9.31
N ALA A 492 14.07 22.64 10.55
CA ALA A 492 12.78 23.08 11.07
C ALA A 492 12.66 24.62 11.16
N VAL A 493 13.75 25.32 11.49
CA VAL A 493 13.79 26.80 11.49
C VAL A 493 13.64 27.35 10.08
N VAL A 494 14.34 26.79 9.09
CA VAL A 494 14.19 27.18 7.68
C VAL A 494 12.75 26.98 7.23
N ASP A 495 12.11 25.87 7.62
CA ASP A 495 10.70 25.61 7.29
C ASP A 495 9.75 26.70 7.84
N VAL A 496 9.99 27.14 9.08
CA VAL A 496 9.24 28.26 9.67
C VAL A 496 9.51 29.58 8.92
N MET A 497 10.75 29.86 8.53
CA MET A 497 11.09 31.05 7.76
C MET A 497 10.41 31.07 6.40
N LEU A 498 10.38 29.92 5.71
CA LEU A 498 9.65 29.76 4.44
C LEU A 498 8.15 29.99 4.62
N LEU A 499 7.55 29.44 5.69
CA LEU A 499 6.13 29.68 5.98
C LEU A 499 5.84 31.18 6.11
N ARG A 500 6.68 31.93 6.85
CA ARG A 500 6.53 33.37 7.01
C ARG A 500 6.71 34.12 5.69
N ALA A 501 7.65 33.71 4.86
CA ALA A 501 7.85 34.27 3.52
C ALA A 501 6.61 34.05 2.63
N PHE A 502 6.01 32.87 2.65
CA PHE A 502 4.78 32.59 1.91
C PHE A 502 3.59 33.38 2.42
N GLU A 503 3.44 33.58 3.74
CA GLU A 503 2.41 34.42 4.34
C GLU A 503 2.55 35.88 3.90
N ALA A 504 3.77 36.42 3.93
CA ALA A 504 4.06 37.77 3.46
C ALA A 504 3.76 37.95 1.96
N PHE A 505 4.15 36.98 1.14
CA PHE A 505 3.88 36.98 -0.30
C PHE A 505 2.37 36.95 -0.61
N ASP A 506 1.60 36.12 0.08
CA ASP A 506 0.15 36.07 -0.08
C ASP A 506 -0.52 37.39 0.35
N ALA A 507 -0.04 38.02 1.43
CA ALA A 507 -0.51 39.32 1.88
C ALA A 507 -0.25 40.43 0.83
N LEU A 508 0.95 40.47 0.24
CA LEU A 508 1.31 41.43 -0.83
C LEU A 508 0.44 41.22 -2.08
N ARG A 509 0.21 39.97 -2.49
CA ARG A 509 -0.70 39.67 -3.61
C ARG A 509 -2.13 40.13 -3.35
N ALA A 510 -2.62 39.96 -2.14
CA ALA A 510 -3.96 40.40 -1.77
C ALA A 510 -4.10 41.92 -1.84
N VAL A 511 -3.09 42.68 -1.41
CA VAL A 511 -3.04 44.15 -1.52
C VAL A 511 -3.03 44.61 -3.00
N SER A 512 -2.16 44.01 -3.82
CA SER A 512 -2.06 44.34 -5.25
C SER A 512 -3.39 44.09 -5.99
N ARG A 513 -4.07 42.96 -5.70
CA ARG A 513 -5.40 42.68 -6.29
C ARG A 513 -6.44 43.71 -5.88
N ARG A 514 -6.47 44.15 -4.61
CA ARG A 514 -7.39 45.18 -4.14
C ARG A 514 -7.13 46.56 -4.81
N GLN A 515 -5.88 46.90 -5.06
CA GLN A 515 -5.51 48.11 -5.78
C GLN A 515 -5.95 48.07 -7.26
N LEU A 516 -5.74 46.94 -7.95
CA LEU A 516 -6.18 46.74 -9.33
C LEU A 516 -7.70 46.85 -9.47
N VAL A 517 -8.47 46.28 -8.55
CA VAL A 517 -9.94 46.38 -8.54
C VAL A 517 -10.39 47.84 -8.30
N ARG A 518 -9.74 48.59 -7.40
CA ARG A 518 -10.04 50.03 -7.18
C ARG A 518 -9.71 50.88 -8.39
N CYS A 519 -8.60 50.60 -9.09
CA CYS A 519 -8.26 51.36 -10.31
C CYS A 519 -9.21 51.05 -11.49
N SER A 520 -9.79 49.87 -11.57
CA SER A 520 -10.78 49.53 -12.59
C SER A 520 -12.15 50.15 -12.33
N SER A 521 -12.56 50.30 -11.06
CA SER A 521 -13.83 50.94 -10.67
C SER A 521 -13.82 52.47 -10.76
N HIS A 522 -12.67 53.11 -10.96
CA HIS A 522 -12.56 54.55 -11.23
C HIS A 522 -12.47 54.88 -12.72
N ARG A 523 -12.51 53.89 -13.61
CA ARG A 523 -12.52 54.08 -15.08
C ARG A 523 -13.88 53.81 -15.73
N THR A 524 -14.88 53.43 -14.97
CA THR A 524 -16.29 53.37 -15.38
C THR A 524 -17.06 54.55 -14.75
#